data_622a8fff603247ab3930606452ae90ef
#
_entry.id   622a8fff603247ab3930606452ae90ef
#
_cell.length_a   1.000
_cell.length_b   1.000
_cell.length_c   1.000
_cell.angle_alpha   90.00
_cell.angle_beta   90.00
_cell.angle_gamma   90.00
#
_symmetry.space_group_name_H-M   'P 1'
#
loop_
_entity.id
_entity.type
_entity.pdbx_description
1 polymer ?
#
loop_
_entity_poly.entity_id
_entity_poly.type
_entity_poly.pdbx_seq_one_letter_code
_entity_poly.pdbx_strand_id
1 'polypeptide(L)'
;TMTGHVYKSTGSWYTVKTDLGHTYECRIKGKFRLKGIKSTNPISVGDVVDFELETDNNAETGVIYNIHDRRNYIVRKSVNLSKQTHIIAANLDQVFLMITINNPPTLTSFIDRFLVTAEAYSIKTVLLFNKIDTYDEETLNEVRFLAHIYRKIGYECIGVSAKTGKNVDKVKSLMLNKTSMFSGH
;
A
#
# COMPACT_ATOMS: atom_id res chain seq x y z
N THR A 1 19.97 15.35 12.95
CA THR A 1 19.27 14.84 11.76
C THR A 1 18.85 13.40 11.99
N MET A 2 17.59 13.12 11.76
CA MET A 2 17.03 11.80 11.92
C MET A 2 16.40 11.34 10.60
N THR A 3 16.37 10.04 10.38
CA THR A 3 15.75 9.44 9.19
C THR A 3 14.73 8.40 9.63
N GLY A 4 13.59 8.36 8.97
CA GLY A 4 12.56 7.38 9.26
C GLY A 4 11.61 7.16 8.09
N HIS A 5 10.69 6.20 8.29
CA HIS A 5 9.68 5.82 7.32
C HIS A 5 8.32 6.40 7.71
N VAL A 6 7.61 6.94 6.74
CA VAL A 6 6.25 7.45 6.95
C VAL A 6 5.28 6.29 7.03
N TYR A 7 4.60 6.19 8.16
CA TYR A 7 3.63 5.14 8.47
C TYR A 7 2.20 5.55 8.21
N LYS A 8 1.90 6.83 8.50
CA LYS A 8 0.55 7.37 8.49
C LYS A 8 0.60 8.85 8.09
N SER A 9 -0.39 9.27 7.34
CA SER A 9 -0.60 10.66 6.95
C SER A 9 -2.02 11.06 7.34
N THR A 10 -2.13 12.12 8.11
CA THR A 10 -3.42 12.71 8.51
C THR A 10 -3.37 14.22 8.23
N GLY A 11 -3.82 14.61 7.04
CA GLY A 11 -3.79 16.03 6.65
C GLY A 11 -2.37 16.58 6.63
N SER A 12 -2.03 17.41 7.59
CA SER A 12 -0.72 18.06 7.69
C SER A 12 0.28 17.35 8.59
N TRP A 13 -0.11 16.25 9.23
CA TRP A 13 0.75 15.48 10.14
C TRP A 13 1.11 14.13 9.58
N TYR A 14 2.35 13.71 9.80
CA TYR A 14 2.91 12.43 9.37
C TYR A 14 3.50 11.70 10.56
N THR A 15 3.10 10.45 10.74
CA THR A 15 3.73 9.57 11.74
C THR A 15 4.94 8.92 11.10
N VAL A 16 6.12 9.20 11.63
CA VAL A 16 7.41 8.71 11.13
C VAL A 16 8.04 7.77 12.15
N LYS A 17 8.46 6.60 11.71
CA LYS A 17 9.13 5.60 12.53
C LYS A 17 10.59 5.45 12.13
N THR A 18 11.50 5.56 13.10
CA THR A 18 12.93 5.34 12.90
C THR A 18 13.29 3.85 12.94
N ASP A 19 14.49 3.49 12.49
CA ASP A 19 14.99 2.11 12.52
C ASP A 19 15.08 1.53 13.95
N LEU A 20 15.24 2.39 14.94
CA LEU A 20 15.22 1.99 16.35
C LEU A 20 13.80 1.73 16.89
N GLY A 21 12.78 1.93 16.08
CA GLY A 21 11.39 1.69 16.44
C GLY A 21 10.69 2.86 17.14
N HIS A 22 11.34 4.00 17.26
CA HIS A 22 10.73 5.20 17.83
C HIS A 22 9.84 5.89 16.79
N THR A 23 8.67 6.36 17.22
CA THR A 23 7.73 7.10 16.37
C THR A 23 7.68 8.57 16.76
N TYR A 24 7.59 9.42 15.75
CA TYR A 24 7.49 10.86 15.92
C TYR A 24 6.38 11.40 15.03
N GLU A 25 5.60 12.35 15.57
CA GLU A 25 4.65 13.13 14.79
C GLU A 25 5.42 14.28 14.13
N CYS A 26 5.36 14.30 12.79
CA CYS A 26 6.14 15.23 11.98
C CYS A 26 5.25 16.08 11.09
N ARG A 27 5.74 17.25 10.74
CA ARG A 27 5.11 18.14 9.77
C ARG A 27 6.16 18.68 8.80
N ILE A 28 5.70 19.24 7.70
CA ILE A 28 6.58 19.91 6.75
C ILE A 28 6.72 21.36 7.16
N LYS A 29 7.96 21.87 7.19
CA LYS A 29 8.23 23.28 7.48
C LYS A 29 8.26 24.11 6.20
N GLY A 30 7.41 25.15 6.14
CA GLY A 30 7.40 26.11 5.04
C GLY A 30 6.93 25.56 3.72
N LYS A 31 7.35 26.20 2.65
CA LYS A 31 7.00 25.80 1.28
C LYS A 31 7.97 24.73 0.76
N PHE A 32 7.80 23.52 1.23
CA PHE A 32 8.54 22.40 0.72
C PHE A 32 8.03 22.07 -0.69
N ARG A 33 8.78 22.45 -1.71
CA ARG A 33 8.48 22.13 -3.10
C ARG A 33 9.33 20.95 -3.53
N LEU A 34 8.72 19.78 -3.59
CA LEU A 34 9.33 18.67 -4.32
C LEU A 34 9.36 19.03 -5.80
N LYS A 35 10.56 19.10 -6.38
CA LYS A 35 10.74 19.29 -7.82
C LYS A 35 10.01 18.16 -8.56
N GLY A 36 9.00 18.53 -9.36
CA GLY A 36 8.37 17.62 -10.31
C GLY A 36 7.10 16.92 -9.85
N ILE A 37 6.65 17.06 -8.60
CA ILE A 37 5.40 16.46 -8.13
C ILE A 37 4.38 17.55 -7.82
N LYS A 38 3.38 17.68 -8.69
CA LYS A 38 2.21 18.55 -8.47
C LYS A 38 1.19 17.80 -7.60
N SER A 39 1.44 17.70 -6.32
CA SER A 39 0.51 17.09 -5.37
C SER A 39 0.25 18.03 -4.21
N THR A 40 -0.99 18.03 -3.70
CA THR A 40 -1.35 18.72 -2.47
C THR A 40 -0.72 18.05 -1.25
N ASN A 41 -0.34 16.76 -1.37
CA ASN A 41 0.35 15.97 -0.35
C ASN A 41 1.64 15.41 -0.94
N PRO A 42 2.78 16.11 -0.75
CA PRO A 42 4.05 15.69 -1.36
C PRO A 42 4.64 14.42 -0.72
N ILE A 43 4.23 14.08 0.49
CA ILE A 43 4.72 12.92 1.25
C ILE A 43 3.63 11.85 1.30
N SER A 44 4.02 10.61 1.02
CA SER A 44 3.12 9.47 1.04
C SER A 44 3.58 8.43 2.05
N VAL A 45 2.65 7.60 2.49
CA VAL A 45 2.98 6.43 3.31
C VAL A 45 4.02 5.58 2.58
N GLY A 46 5.06 5.16 3.30
CA GLY A 46 6.21 4.43 2.76
C GLY A 46 7.39 5.30 2.39
N ASP A 47 7.23 6.61 2.29
CA ASP A 47 8.37 7.52 2.04
C ASP A 47 9.41 7.44 3.16
N VAL A 48 10.66 7.53 2.77
CA VAL A 48 11.78 7.72 3.70
C VAL A 48 12.08 9.21 3.76
N VAL A 49 12.08 9.75 4.96
CA VAL A 49 12.23 11.19 5.17
C VAL A 49 13.32 11.49 6.18
N ASP A 50 13.96 12.65 5.99
CA ASP A 50 14.87 13.23 6.98
C ASP A 50 14.13 14.34 7.73
N PHE A 51 14.27 14.34 9.03
CA PHE A 51 13.60 15.30 9.89
C PHE A 51 14.47 15.71 11.07
N GLU A 52 14.13 16.85 11.65
CA GLU A 52 14.73 17.37 12.88
C GLU A 52 13.67 17.52 13.95
N LEU A 53 14.05 17.29 15.20
CA LEU A 53 13.14 17.45 16.33
C LEU A 53 13.09 18.91 16.78
N GLU A 54 11.87 19.38 17.02
CA GLU A 54 11.60 20.68 17.64
C GLU A 54 10.82 20.44 18.93
N THR A 55 11.17 21.16 19.98
CA THR A 55 10.40 21.17 21.23
C THR A 55 9.59 22.46 21.28
N ASP A 56 8.26 22.29 21.30
CA ASP A 56 7.31 23.39 21.45
C ASP A 56 6.31 23.03 22.54
N ASN A 57 6.13 23.91 23.53
CA ASN A 57 5.22 23.69 24.66
C ASN A 57 5.40 22.33 25.35
N ASN A 58 6.64 21.90 25.58
CA ASN A 58 7.00 20.58 26.14
C ASN A 58 6.60 19.37 25.27
N ALA A 59 6.13 19.59 24.04
CA ALA A 59 5.86 18.53 23.08
C ALA A 59 7.00 18.45 22.05
N GLU A 60 7.51 17.25 21.84
CA GLU A 60 8.55 16.98 20.85
C GLU A 60 7.90 16.59 19.54
N THR A 61 8.12 17.39 18.50
CA THR A 61 7.62 17.14 17.15
C THR A 61 8.76 17.15 16.15
N GLY A 62 8.57 16.46 15.02
CA GLY A 62 9.54 16.45 13.93
C GLY A 62 9.18 17.44 12.84
N VAL A 63 10.21 17.98 12.21
CA VAL A 63 10.08 18.83 11.03
C VAL A 63 10.80 18.17 9.88
N ILE A 64 10.04 17.77 8.86
CA ILE A 64 10.57 17.10 7.67
C ILE A 64 11.12 18.15 6.72
N TYR A 65 12.34 17.93 6.27
CA TYR A 65 13.01 18.83 5.34
C TYR A 65 13.51 18.12 4.08
N ASN A 66 13.53 16.80 4.03
CA ASN A 66 13.97 16.05 2.86
C ASN A 66 13.19 14.74 2.70
N ILE A 67 12.88 14.40 1.47
CA ILE A 67 12.28 13.12 1.09
C ILE A 67 13.27 12.39 0.21
N HIS A 68 13.61 11.15 0.58
CA HIS A 68 14.50 10.31 -0.21
C HIS A 68 13.82 9.89 -1.52
N ASP A 69 14.63 9.61 -2.54
CA ASP A 69 14.13 9.09 -3.80
C ASP A 69 13.35 7.81 -3.58
N ARG A 70 12.19 7.72 -4.24
CA ARG A 70 11.32 6.55 -4.16
C ARG A 70 11.82 5.46 -5.09
N ARG A 71 11.89 4.23 -4.60
CA ARG A 71 12.20 3.09 -5.46
C ARG A 71 10.99 2.67 -6.30
N ASN A 72 9.79 2.86 -5.80
CA ASN A 72 8.52 2.71 -6.51
C ASN A 72 7.41 3.51 -5.81
N TYR A 73 6.27 3.60 -6.44
CA TYR A 73 5.05 4.18 -5.86
C TYR A 73 3.83 3.69 -6.61
N ILE A 74 2.66 3.79 -5.98
CA ILE A 74 1.38 3.49 -6.62
C ILE A 74 0.49 4.73 -6.59
N VAL A 75 -0.18 5.01 -7.70
CA VAL A 75 -1.04 6.18 -7.85
C VAL A 75 -2.50 5.77 -7.93
N ARG A 76 -3.35 6.64 -7.41
CA ARG A 76 -4.79 6.60 -7.66
C ARG A 76 -5.13 7.70 -8.65
N LYS A 77 -5.74 7.35 -9.78
CA LYS A 77 -6.27 8.36 -10.69
C LYS A 77 -7.46 9.04 -10.04
N SER A 78 -7.42 10.38 -9.96
CA SER A 78 -8.58 11.15 -9.58
C SER A 78 -9.69 10.97 -10.63
N VAL A 79 -10.91 10.71 -10.17
CA VAL A 79 -12.12 10.62 -11.01
C VAL A 79 -12.50 11.99 -11.56
N ASN A 80 -11.99 13.05 -10.97
CA ASN A 80 -12.21 14.42 -11.41
C ASN A 80 -11.24 14.81 -12.52
N LEU A 81 -11.70 15.65 -13.44
CA LEU A 81 -10.98 16.22 -14.58
C LEU A 81 -9.66 16.95 -14.21
N SER A 82 -9.32 17.06 -12.94
CA SER A 82 -8.02 17.55 -12.51
C SER A 82 -6.96 16.51 -12.82
N LYS A 83 -5.96 16.88 -13.61
CA LYS A 83 -4.81 16.05 -13.98
C LYS A 83 -3.88 15.71 -12.79
N GLN A 84 -4.40 15.74 -11.56
CA GLN A 84 -3.62 15.46 -10.37
C GLN A 84 -3.60 13.96 -10.08
N THR A 85 -2.42 13.38 -10.15
CA THR A 85 -2.18 12.02 -9.70
C THR A 85 -1.93 12.03 -8.19
N HIS A 86 -2.68 11.22 -7.46
CA HIS A 86 -2.46 11.04 -6.03
C HIS A 86 -1.64 9.78 -5.80
N ILE A 87 -0.45 9.94 -5.21
CA ILE A 87 0.35 8.82 -4.76
C ILE A 87 -0.26 8.28 -3.49
N ILE A 88 -0.63 7.01 -3.50
CA ILE A 88 -1.25 6.33 -2.35
C ILE A 88 -0.19 5.81 -1.40
N ALA A 89 0.87 5.22 -1.95
CA ALA A 89 1.96 4.64 -1.18
C ALA A 89 3.23 4.57 -2.02
N ALA A 90 4.38 4.54 -1.35
CA ALA A 90 5.70 4.48 -1.95
C ALA A 90 6.56 3.39 -1.31
N ASN A 91 7.61 2.97 -2.00
CA ASN A 91 8.61 2.02 -1.50
C ASN A 91 7.99 0.69 -1.04
N LEU A 92 7.05 0.18 -1.83
CA LEU A 92 6.34 -1.06 -1.53
C LEU A 92 7.16 -2.28 -1.99
N ASP A 93 7.24 -3.29 -1.14
CA ASP A 93 7.78 -4.59 -1.51
C ASP A 93 6.74 -5.43 -2.22
N GLN A 94 5.47 -5.28 -1.84
CA GLN A 94 4.37 -6.04 -2.41
C GLN A 94 3.01 -5.41 -2.13
N VAL A 95 2.04 -5.76 -2.95
CA VAL A 95 0.63 -5.44 -2.78
C VAL A 95 -0.16 -6.75 -2.71
N PHE A 96 -1.06 -6.83 -1.74
CA PHE A 96 -2.04 -7.89 -1.67
C PHE A 96 -3.35 -7.38 -2.26
N LEU A 97 -3.75 -7.93 -3.39
CA LEU A 97 -5.02 -7.59 -4.04
C LEU A 97 -6.12 -8.53 -3.53
N MET A 98 -7.08 -7.96 -2.80
CA MET A 98 -8.22 -8.68 -2.26
C MET A 98 -9.26 -8.90 -3.34
N ILE A 99 -9.61 -10.15 -3.61
CA ILE A 99 -10.57 -10.56 -4.64
C ILE A 99 -11.72 -11.30 -3.98
N THR A 100 -12.94 -10.92 -4.32
CA THR A 100 -14.16 -11.66 -3.98
C THR A 100 -14.87 -12.09 -5.25
N ILE A 101 -15.44 -13.32 -5.25
CA ILE A 101 -16.16 -13.83 -6.41
C ILE A 101 -17.60 -13.32 -6.44
N ASN A 102 -18.18 -13.12 -5.25
CA ASN A 102 -19.53 -12.57 -5.12
C ASN A 102 -19.63 -11.65 -3.90
N ASN A 103 -20.70 -10.87 -3.83
CA ASN A 103 -21.11 -10.02 -2.70
C ASN A 103 -20.04 -9.04 -2.18
N PRO A 104 -19.55 -8.11 -2.99
CA PRO A 104 -19.70 -7.92 -4.44
C PRO A 104 -18.61 -8.64 -5.23
N PRO A 105 -18.83 -8.96 -6.52
CA PRO A 105 -17.81 -9.62 -7.34
C PRO A 105 -16.70 -8.64 -7.73
N THR A 106 -15.47 -9.11 -7.70
CA THR A 106 -14.33 -8.41 -8.29
C THR A 106 -14.26 -8.78 -9.77
N LEU A 107 -14.38 -7.80 -10.65
CA LEU A 107 -14.33 -8.05 -12.09
C LEU A 107 -12.91 -8.41 -12.53
N THR A 108 -12.78 -9.36 -13.45
CA THR A 108 -11.48 -9.77 -14.01
C THR A 108 -10.81 -8.62 -14.75
N SER A 109 -11.58 -7.73 -15.37
CA SER A 109 -11.05 -6.51 -15.99
C SER A 109 -10.38 -5.58 -14.97
N PHE A 110 -10.90 -5.52 -13.75
CA PHE A 110 -10.28 -4.75 -12.66
C PHE A 110 -8.97 -5.41 -12.22
N ILE A 111 -8.96 -6.72 -12.04
CA ILE A 111 -7.77 -7.48 -11.66
C ILE A 111 -6.66 -7.26 -12.69
N ASP A 112 -6.98 -7.44 -13.97
CA ASP A 112 -6.00 -7.32 -15.05
C ASP A 112 -5.41 -5.92 -15.16
N ARG A 113 -6.24 -4.88 -15.02
CA ARG A 113 -5.76 -3.48 -15.00
C ARG A 113 -4.88 -3.19 -13.79
N PHE A 114 -5.24 -3.73 -12.64
CA PHE A 114 -4.44 -3.57 -11.43
C PHE A 114 -3.06 -4.21 -11.61
N LEU A 115 -3.02 -5.43 -12.14
CA LEU A 115 -1.77 -6.16 -12.38
C LEU A 115 -0.86 -5.44 -13.37
N VAL A 116 -1.43 -4.91 -14.45
CA VAL A 116 -0.67 -4.11 -15.44
C VAL A 116 -0.08 -2.86 -14.77
N THR A 117 -0.85 -2.17 -13.96
CA THR A 117 -0.39 -0.98 -13.25
C THR A 117 0.73 -1.32 -12.26
N ALA A 118 0.56 -2.37 -11.46
CA ALA A 118 1.58 -2.82 -10.51
C ALA A 118 2.88 -3.23 -11.22
N GLU A 119 2.78 -3.92 -12.33
CA GLU A 119 3.92 -4.30 -13.16
C GLU A 119 4.66 -3.06 -13.68
N ALA A 120 3.93 -2.06 -14.17
CA ALA A 120 4.51 -0.80 -14.65
C ALA A 120 5.28 -0.05 -13.57
N TYR A 121 4.87 -0.18 -12.31
CA TYR A 121 5.56 0.43 -11.16
C TYR A 121 6.55 -0.51 -10.49
N SER A 122 6.80 -1.70 -11.04
CA SER A 122 7.70 -2.72 -10.47
C SER A 122 7.31 -3.15 -9.05
N ILE A 123 6.03 -3.37 -8.83
CA ILE A 123 5.50 -3.81 -7.53
C ILE A 123 4.96 -5.23 -7.66
N LYS A 124 5.48 -6.14 -6.83
CA LYS A 124 4.98 -7.51 -6.75
C LYS A 124 3.54 -7.52 -6.23
N THR A 125 2.65 -8.27 -6.89
CA THR A 125 1.27 -8.45 -6.48
C THR A 125 0.99 -9.91 -6.11
N VAL A 126 0.35 -10.10 -4.96
CA VAL A 126 -0.18 -11.39 -4.51
C VAL A 126 -1.70 -11.29 -4.53
N LEU A 127 -2.35 -12.26 -5.17
CA LEU A 127 -3.81 -12.30 -5.27
C LEU A 127 -4.38 -13.07 -4.08
N LEU A 128 -5.24 -12.42 -3.30
CA LEU A 128 -5.92 -13.03 -2.17
C LEU A 128 -7.39 -13.23 -2.50
N PHE A 129 -7.81 -14.48 -2.67
CA PHE A 129 -9.22 -14.82 -2.82
C PHE A 129 -9.85 -14.89 -1.43
N ASN A 130 -10.63 -13.87 -1.10
CA ASN A 130 -11.18 -13.67 0.24
C ASN A 130 -12.54 -14.35 0.40
N LYS A 131 -12.93 -14.57 1.66
CA LYS A 131 -14.23 -15.15 2.05
C LYS A 131 -14.48 -16.56 1.52
N ILE A 132 -13.43 -17.37 1.34
CA ILE A 132 -13.56 -18.73 0.81
C ILE A 132 -14.45 -19.64 1.67
N ASP A 133 -14.63 -19.33 2.96
CA ASP A 133 -15.53 -20.01 3.88
C ASP A 133 -17.01 -19.83 3.53
N THR A 134 -17.35 -18.77 2.78
CA THR A 134 -18.73 -18.48 2.38
C THR A 134 -19.15 -19.08 1.04
N TYR A 135 -18.20 -19.66 0.30
CA TYR A 135 -18.43 -20.13 -1.06
C TYR A 135 -18.89 -21.59 -1.09
N ASP A 136 -19.86 -21.89 -1.95
CA ASP A 136 -20.25 -23.26 -2.27
C ASP A 136 -19.20 -23.92 -3.20
N GLU A 137 -19.38 -25.21 -3.50
CA GLU A 137 -18.44 -25.94 -4.36
C GLU A 137 -18.32 -25.37 -5.77
N GLU A 138 -19.41 -24.90 -6.34
CA GLU A 138 -19.40 -24.28 -7.68
C GLU A 138 -18.56 -23.00 -7.67
N THR A 139 -18.76 -22.13 -6.68
CA THR A 139 -17.99 -20.89 -6.52
C THR A 139 -16.52 -21.18 -6.19
N LEU A 140 -16.23 -22.19 -5.37
CA LEU A 140 -14.87 -22.62 -5.10
C LEU A 140 -14.17 -23.13 -6.36
N ASN A 141 -14.89 -23.77 -7.26
CA ASN A 141 -14.35 -24.20 -8.55
C ASN A 141 -14.00 -22.99 -9.44
N GLU A 142 -14.79 -21.92 -9.40
CA GLU A 142 -14.46 -20.67 -10.08
C GLU A 142 -13.16 -20.05 -9.50
N VAL A 143 -13.00 -20.04 -8.17
CA VAL A 143 -11.78 -19.57 -7.51
C VAL A 143 -10.58 -20.40 -7.98
N ARG A 144 -10.68 -21.72 -7.98
CA ARG A 144 -9.61 -22.62 -8.43
C ARG A 144 -9.23 -22.38 -9.88
N PHE A 145 -10.22 -22.15 -10.72
CA PHE A 145 -10.02 -21.85 -12.15
C PHE A 145 -9.27 -20.54 -12.35
N LEU A 146 -9.72 -19.46 -11.71
CA LEU A 146 -9.05 -18.16 -11.78
C LEU A 146 -7.63 -18.22 -11.20
N ALA A 147 -7.47 -18.85 -10.05
CA ALA A 147 -6.16 -19.01 -9.43
C ALA A 147 -5.20 -19.78 -10.33
N HIS A 148 -5.69 -20.82 -11.01
CA HIS A 148 -4.90 -21.58 -11.98
C HIS A 148 -4.41 -20.71 -13.13
N ILE A 149 -5.29 -19.87 -13.69
CA ILE A 149 -4.94 -18.95 -14.78
C ILE A 149 -3.86 -17.97 -14.33
N TYR A 150 -4.06 -17.31 -13.19
CA TYR A 150 -3.11 -16.28 -12.71
C TYR A 150 -1.78 -16.89 -12.25
N ARG A 151 -1.80 -18.06 -11.62
CA ARG A 151 -0.55 -18.79 -11.27
C ARG A 151 0.25 -19.15 -12.51
N LYS A 152 -0.43 -19.54 -13.58
CA LYS A 152 0.20 -19.92 -14.83
C LYS A 152 0.97 -18.79 -15.48
N ILE A 153 0.52 -17.55 -15.31
CA ILE A 153 1.22 -16.36 -15.79
C ILE A 153 2.18 -15.75 -14.75
N GLY A 154 2.38 -16.41 -13.61
CA GLY A 154 3.43 -16.10 -12.66
C GLY A 154 2.99 -15.42 -11.37
N TYR A 155 1.69 -15.29 -11.11
CA TYR A 155 1.21 -14.65 -9.88
C TYR A 155 0.99 -15.66 -8.76
N GLU A 156 1.31 -15.25 -7.54
CA GLU A 156 0.98 -16.01 -6.34
C GLU A 156 -0.48 -15.77 -5.98
N CYS A 157 -1.23 -16.86 -5.74
CA CYS A 157 -2.64 -16.82 -5.38
C CYS A 157 -2.88 -17.60 -4.10
N ILE A 158 -3.60 -17.01 -3.16
CA ILE A 158 -3.91 -17.61 -1.85
C ILE A 158 -5.40 -17.44 -1.58
N GLY A 159 -6.08 -18.53 -1.22
CA GLY A 159 -7.44 -18.46 -0.70
C GLY A 159 -7.40 -18.18 0.80
N VAL A 160 -8.13 -17.17 1.26
CA VAL A 160 -8.12 -16.74 2.66
C VAL A 160 -9.52 -16.61 3.23
N SER A 161 -9.62 -16.83 4.55
CA SER A 161 -10.82 -16.50 5.32
C SER A 161 -10.38 -15.82 6.62
N ALA A 162 -10.68 -14.55 6.75
CA ALA A 162 -10.44 -13.82 7.99
C ALA A 162 -11.30 -14.38 9.14
N LYS A 163 -12.51 -14.87 8.80
CA LYS A 163 -13.46 -15.42 9.78
C LYS A 163 -12.97 -16.73 10.40
N THR A 164 -12.47 -17.66 9.58
CA THR A 164 -11.98 -18.96 10.05
C THR A 164 -10.49 -18.98 10.33
N GLY A 165 -9.76 -17.95 9.93
CA GLY A 165 -8.32 -17.86 10.05
C GLY A 165 -7.56 -18.64 8.97
N LYS A 166 -8.25 -19.25 8.00
CA LYS A 166 -7.59 -20.06 6.97
C LYS A 166 -6.59 -19.24 6.16
N ASN A 167 -5.35 -19.71 6.11
CA ASN A 167 -4.22 -19.12 5.39
C ASN A 167 -3.81 -17.70 5.85
N VAL A 168 -4.36 -17.20 6.94
CA VAL A 168 -3.97 -15.89 7.50
C VAL A 168 -2.48 -15.89 7.90
N ASP A 169 -2.02 -17.00 8.50
CA ASP A 169 -0.60 -17.13 8.89
C ASP A 169 0.33 -17.15 7.68
N LYS A 170 -0.10 -17.70 6.55
CA LYS A 170 0.66 -17.69 5.31
C LYS A 170 0.84 -16.26 4.78
N VAL A 171 -0.22 -15.45 4.84
CA VAL A 171 -0.16 -14.03 4.45
C VAL A 171 0.77 -13.27 5.39
N LYS A 172 0.66 -13.48 6.71
CA LYS A 172 1.54 -12.85 7.70
C LYS A 172 3.01 -13.20 7.45
N SER A 173 3.31 -14.45 7.09
CA SER A 173 4.68 -14.88 6.75
C SER A 173 5.23 -14.14 5.54
N LEU A 174 4.40 -13.89 4.52
CA LEU A 174 4.79 -13.12 3.34
C LEU A 174 5.03 -11.64 3.66
N MET A 175 4.39 -11.11 4.69
CA MET A 175 4.53 -9.70 5.11
C MET A 175 5.78 -9.45 5.97
N LEU A 176 6.36 -10.50 6.53
CA LEU A 176 7.47 -10.38 7.49
C LEU A 176 8.66 -9.63 6.86
N ASN A 177 9.10 -8.56 7.52
CA ASN A 177 10.19 -7.69 7.10
C ASN A 177 9.99 -7.04 5.72
N LYS A 178 8.74 -6.87 5.31
CA LYS A 178 8.37 -6.26 4.03
C LYS A 178 7.34 -5.15 4.23
N THR A 179 7.44 -4.13 3.38
CA THR A 179 6.42 -3.08 3.29
C THR A 179 5.33 -3.55 2.34
N SER A 180 4.13 -3.73 2.88
CA SER A 180 3.00 -4.30 2.14
C SER A 180 1.80 -3.36 2.20
N MET A 181 1.02 -3.36 1.12
CA MET A 181 -0.26 -2.66 1.04
C MET A 181 -1.36 -3.66 0.68
N PHE A 182 -2.54 -3.48 1.26
CA PHE A 182 -3.74 -4.21 0.85
C PHE A 182 -4.59 -3.29 -0.03
N SER A 183 -5.07 -3.82 -1.14
CA SER A 183 -5.94 -3.12 -2.08
C SER A 183 -7.09 -4.03 -2.50
N GLY A 184 -8.16 -3.43 -3.06
CA GLY A 184 -9.35 -4.15 -3.50
C GLY A 184 -10.62 -3.61 -2.84
N HIS A 185 -11.73 -4.31 -3.08
CA HIS A 185 -13.04 -3.92 -2.54
C HIS A 185 -13.32 -4.49 -1.15
#